data_f66ef9767c62f957d9a1d69654e0847b
#
_entry.id   f66ef9767c62f957d9a1d69654e0847b
#
_cell.length_a   1.000
_cell.length_b   1.000
_cell.length_c   1.000
_cell.angle_alpha   90.00
_cell.angle_beta   90.00
_cell.angle_gamma   90.00
#
_symmetry.space_group_name_H-M   'P 1'
#
loop_
_entity.id
_entity.type
_entity.pdbx_description
1 polymer ?
#
loop_
_entity_poly.entity_id
_entity_poly.type
_entity_poly.pdbx_seq_one_letter_code
_entity_poly.pdbx_strand_id
1 'polypeptide(L)'
;MKQTMVMEKYPVSELSIVKNETTFTSADDIINEIKSKIDAHPVAVYIATFDHYAHTKSLGENGMISNDILDAKNLICCFGKALPEANMVAVRPRSIGVVEMENEFVVSFLDAPNPQAHETMIQWVKSIKNK
;
A
#
# COMPACT_ATOMS: atom_id res chain seq x y z
N MET A 1 10.04 -3.57 -9.81
CA MET A 1 9.24 -3.98 -8.65
C MET A 1 9.66 -5.37 -8.22
N LYS A 2 9.79 -5.59 -6.94
CA LYS A 2 10.35 -6.81 -6.40
C LYS A 2 9.28 -7.58 -5.63
N GLN A 3 9.27 -8.92 -5.76
CA GLN A 3 8.42 -9.78 -4.93
C GLN A 3 9.29 -10.41 -3.85
N THR A 4 8.83 -10.36 -2.61
CA THR A 4 9.49 -10.99 -1.47
C THR A 4 8.52 -11.89 -0.72
N MET A 5 9.06 -12.88 -0.01
CA MET A 5 8.26 -13.75 0.85
C MET A 5 8.42 -13.29 2.29
N VAL A 6 7.46 -12.52 2.79
CA VAL A 6 7.46 -12.04 4.17
C VAL A 6 7.10 -13.21 5.08
N MET A 7 7.92 -13.41 6.13
CA MET A 7 7.77 -14.53 7.09
C MET A 7 7.72 -15.90 6.40
N GLU A 8 8.38 -16.01 5.23
CA GLU A 8 8.45 -17.24 4.43
C GLU A 8 7.11 -17.75 3.92
N LYS A 9 6.03 -16.98 4.07
CA LYS A 9 4.66 -17.41 3.76
C LYS A 9 3.88 -16.47 2.87
N TYR A 10 4.17 -15.17 2.96
CA TYR A 10 3.31 -14.14 2.36
C TYR A 10 4.00 -13.45 1.19
N PRO A 11 3.52 -13.67 -0.06
CA PRO A 11 4.10 -13.01 -1.22
C PRO A 11 3.72 -11.53 -1.21
N VAL A 12 4.74 -10.67 -1.13
CA VAL A 12 4.59 -9.22 -1.09
C VAL A 12 5.28 -8.62 -2.30
N SER A 13 4.58 -7.75 -3.00
CA SER A 13 5.16 -6.92 -4.06
C SER A 13 5.54 -5.58 -3.45
N GLU A 14 6.78 -5.14 -3.65
CA GLU A 14 7.25 -3.88 -3.11
C GLU A 14 8.08 -3.10 -4.12
N LEU A 15 8.03 -1.78 -4.01
CA LEU A 15 8.84 -0.87 -4.79
C LEU A 15 9.48 0.14 -3.85
N SER A 16 10.81 0.22 -3.89
CA SER A 16 11.55 1.29 -3.23
C SER A 16 11.72 2.44 -4.23
N ILE A 17 11.33 3.64 -3.81
CA ILE A 17 11.37 4.84 -4.65
C ILE A 17 12.26 5.85 -3.96
N VAL A 18 13.45 6.08 -4.49
CA VAL A 18 14.34 7.12 -3.97
C VAL A 18 13.65 8.48 -4.12
N LYS A 19 13.73 9.31 -3.09
CA LYS A 19 12.95 10.58 -3.06
C LYS A 19 13.21 11.48 -4.26
N ASN A 20 14.40 11.43 -4.86
CA ASN A 20 14.68 12.21 -6.07
C ASN A 20 14.08 11.63 -7.35
N GLU A 21 13.47 10.44 -7.28
CA GLU A 21 12.81 9.77 -8.42
C GLU A 21 11.30 10.01 -8.44
N THR A 22 10.80 10.84 -7.53
CA THR A 22 9.37 11.14 -7.46
C THR A 22 9.16 12.61 -7.12
N THR A 23 8.03 13.16 -7.56
CA THR A 23 7.62 14.52 -7.22
C THR A 23 6.93 14.59 -5.86
N PHE A 24 6.52 13.46 -5.32
CA PHE A 24 5.82 13.40 -4.03
C PHE A 24 6.83 13.55 -2.88
N THR A 25 6.43 14.25 -1.83
CA THR A 25 7.32 14.62 -0.73
C THR A 25 6.95 13.98 0.60
N SER A 26 5.82 13.29 0.68
CA SER A 26 5.33 12.65 1.90
C SER A 26 4.55 11.38 1.61
N ALA A 27 4.37 10.55 2.63
CA ALA A 27 3.49 9.39 2.52
C ALA A 27 2.06 9.82 2.17
N ASP A 28 1.57 10.93 2.76
CA ASP A 28 0.24 11.46 2.47
C ASP A 28 0.07 11.82 0.99
N ASP A 29 1.09 12.42 0.38
CA ASP A 29 1.05 12.75 -1.05
C ASP A 29 0.87 11.49 -1.91
N ILE A 30 1.60 10.44 -1.57
CA ILE A 30 1.51 9.16 -2.30
C ILE A 30 0.14 8.51 -2.09
N ILE A 31 -0.37 8.51 -0.87
CA ILE A 31 -1.70 8.00 -0.57
C ILE A 31 -2.76 8.75 -1.40
N ASN A 32 -2.67 10.08 -1.44
CA ASN A 32 -3.62 10.90 -2.21
C ASN A 32 -3.55 10.61 -3.71
N GLU A 33 -2.35 10.39 -4.24
CA GLU A 33 -2.18 10.04 -5.65
C GLU A 33 -2.79 8.68 -5.97
N ILE A 34 -2.53 7.67 -5.15
CA ILE A 34 -3.11 6.34 -5.37
C ILE A 34 -4.64 6.41 -5.23
N LYS A 35 -5.13 7.17 -4.25
CA LYS A 35 -6.57 7.38 -4.07
C LYS A 35 -7.20 7.96 -5.33
N SER A 36 -6.56 8.94 -5.96
CA SER A 36 -7.09 9.53 -7.20
C SER A 36 -7.16 8.52 -8.34
N LYS A 37 -6.21 7.60 -8.42
CA LYS A 37 -6.23 6.53 -9.42
C LYS A 37 -7.35 5.51 -9.13
N ILE A 38 -7.59 5.22 -7.86
CA ILE A 38 -8.71 4.37 -7.45
C ILE A 38 -10.04 5.02 -7.84
N ASP A 39 -10.18 6.31 -7.56
CA ASP A 39 -11.41 7.05 -7.86
C ASP A 39 -11.68 7.11 -9.38
N ALA A 40 -10.64 7.08 -10.19
CA ALA A 40 -10.76 7.04 -11.66
C ALA A 40 -10.99 5.64 -12.20
N HIS A 41 -10.82 4.60 -11.40
CA HIS A 41 -11.01 3.21 -11.83
C HIS A 41 -12.50 2.87 -11.89
N PRO A 42 -12.97 2.12 -12.91
CA PRO A 42 -14.40 1.84 -13.06
C PRO A 42 -14.98 0.89 -12.00
N VAL A 43 -14.16 0.12 -11.30
CA VAL A 43 -14.61 -0.91 -10.37
C VAL A 43 -14.11 -0.67 -8.94
N ALA A 44 -12.85 -0.27 -8.79
CA ALA A 44 -12.24 -0.14 -7.47
C ALA A 44 -12.85 0.99 -6.65
N VAL A 45 -12.90 0.82 -5.33
CA VAL A 45 -13.38 1.83 -4.39
C VAL A 45 -12.34 2.05 -3.30
N TYR A 46 -12.11 3.32 -2.97
CA TYR A 46 -11.32 3.71 -1.80
C TYR A 46 -12.20 3.57 -0.56
N ILE A 47 -11.63 3.00 0.51
CA ILE A 47 -12.36 2.79 1.76
C ILE A 47 -11.87 3.73 2.84
N ALA A 48 -10.56 3.71 3.14
CA ALA A 48 -10.00 4.48 4.24
C ALA A 48 -8.48 4.53 4.14
N THR A 49 -7.88 5.43 4.93
CA THR A 49 -6.45 5.44 5.18
C THR A 49 -6.23 5.19 6.67
N PHE A 50 -5.41 4.20 6.99
CA PHE A 50 -5.00 3.90 8.35
C PHE A 50 -3.64 4.54 8.61
N ASP A 51 -3.57 5.43 9.60
CA ASP A 51 -2.30 6.01 10.04
C ASP A 51 -1.61 5.04 10.99
N HIS A 52 -0.89 4.11 10.40
CA HIS A 52 -0.21 3.03 11.13
C HIS A 52 0.86 3.59 12.07
N TYR A 53 1.62 4.57 11.61
CA TYR A 53 2.68 5.18 12.41
C TYR A 53 2.12 5.80 13.69
N ALA A 54 1.09 6.63 13.56
CA ALA A 54 0.46 7.27 14.70
C ALA A 54 -0.13 6.25 15.68
N HIS A 55 -0.78 5.21 15.15
CA HIS A 55 -1.36 4.15 15.98
C HIS A 55 -0.28 3.44 16.79
N THR A 56 0.77 2.94 16.13
CA THR A 56 1.84 2.19 16.80
C THR A 56 2.56 3.06 17.82
N LYS A 57 2.82 4.32 17.48
CA LYS A 57 3.44 5.27 18.38
C LYS A 57 2.59 5.52 19.63
N SER A 58 1.28 5.54 19.49
CA SER A 58 0.35 5.76 20.63
C SER A 58 0.36 4.63 21.64
N LEU A 59 0.86 3.45 21.26
CA LEU A 59 0.90 2.29 22.16
C LEU A 59 2.02 2.37 23.20
N GLY A 60 2.94 3.32 23.06
CA GLY A 60 4.05 3.50 24.03
C GLY A 60 4.89 2.23 24.16
N GLU A 61 4.98 1.70 25.37
CA GLU A 61 5.78 0.50 25.64
C GLU A 61 5.27 -0.75 24.92
N ASN A 62 4.00 -0.78 24.54
CA ASN A 62 3.39 -1.92 23.86
C ASN A 62 3.62 -1.90 22.34
N GLY A 63 4.22 -0.84 21.83
CA GLY A 63 4.50 -0.70 20.39
C GLY A 63 6.01 -0.57 20.14
N MET A 64 6.39 -0.80 18.88
CA MET A 64 7.78 -0.61 18.47
C MET A 64 7.78 -0.15 17.02
N ILE A 65 8.54 0.91 16.72
CA ILE A 65 8.76 1.41 15.37
C ILE A 65 10.27 1.40 15.13
N SER A 66 10.68 0.81 14.00
CA SER A 66 12.09 0.86 13.59
C SER A 66 12.53 2.32 13.43
N ASN A 67 13.76 2.63 13.89
CA ASN A 67 14.29 3.99 13.89
C ASN A 67 14.39 4.61 12.49
N ASP A 68 14.45 3.81 11.45
CA ASP A 68 14.57 4.30 10.07
C ASP A 68 13.21 4.61 9.42
N ILE A 69 12.11 4.31 10.08
CA ILE A 69 10.76 4.61 9.61
C ILE A 69 10.34 5.99 10.14
N LEU A 70 10.05 6.91 9.22
CA LEU A 70 9.60 8.27 9.55
C LEU A 70 8.09 8.41 9.53
N ASP A 71 7.40 7.64 8.70
CA ASP A 71 5.94 7.63 8.60
C ASP A 71 5.51 6.32 7.97
N ALA A 72 4.30 5.86 8.27
CA ALA A 72 3.75 4.63 7.72
C ALA A 72 2.23 4.73 7.67
N LYS A 73 1.65 4.50 6.49
CA LYS A 73 0.22 4.54 6.28
C LYS A 73 -0.23 3.39 5.40
N ASN A 74 -1.46 2.96 5.60
CA ASN A 74 -2.09 1.94 4.76
C ASN A 74 -3.29 2.56 4.06
N LEU A 75 -3.33 2.44 2.75
CA LEU A 75 -4.51 2.77 1.97
C LEU A 75 -5.34 1.50 1.82
N ILE A 76 -6.60 1.57 2.18
CA ILE A 76 -7.53 0.44 2.14
C ILE A 76 -8.49 0.64 0.97
N CYS A 77 -8.55 -0.35 0.08
CA CYS A 77 -9.39 -0.30 -1.11
C CYS A 77 -9.94 -1.69 -1.43
N CYS A 78 -10.93 -1.73 -2.31
CA CYS A 78 -11.51 -3.00 -2.73
C CYS A 78 -11.92 -2.92 -4.19
N PHE A 79 -11.66 -3.98 -4.95
CA PHE A 79 -12.19 -4.11 -6.31
C PHE A 79 -13.63 -4.64 -6.28
N GLY A 80 -13.91 -5.63 -5.46
CA GLY A 80 -15.28 -6.05 -5.11
C GLY A 80 -16.23 -6.34 -6.25
N LYS A 81 -15.72 -6.72 -7.43
CA LYS A 81 -16.53 -6.90 -8.63
C LYS A 81 -17.51 -8.07 -8.52
N ALA A 82 -17.13 -9.11 -7.79
CA ALA A 82 -17.94 -10.32 -7.66
C ALA A 82 -17.75 -10.96 -6.28
N LEU A 83 -18.80 -11.59 -5.78
CA LEU A 83 -18.79 -12.37 -4.55
C LEU A 83 -19.29 -13.78 -4.85
N PRO A 84 -18.47 -14.63 -5.50
CA PRO A 84 -18.90 -15.96 -5.90
C PRO A 84 -19.06 -16.94 -4.74
N GLU A 85 -18.36 -16.70 -3.63
CA GLU A 85 -18.41 -17.58 -2.45
C GLU A 85 -18.37 -16.73 -1.19
N ALA A 86 -18.97 -17.26 -0.11
CA ALA A 86 -19.08 -16.54 1.15
C ALA A 86 -17.70 -16.16 1.74
N ASN A 87 -16.72 -17.04 1.60
CA ASN A 87 -15.39 -16.81 2.18
C ASN A 87 -14.51 -15.87 1.36
N MET A 88 -14.96 -15.40 0.21
CA MET A 88 -14.19 -14.45 -0.59
C MET A 88 -13.99 -13.12 0.14
N VAL A 89 -14.86 -12.77 1.08
CA VAL A 89 -14.68 -11.56 1.89
C VAL A 89 -13.45 -11.62 2.78
N ALA A 90 -12.92 -12.82 3.06
CA ALA A 90 -11.74 -12.99 3.90
C ALA A 90 -10.46 -12.43 3.27
N VAL A 91 -10.39 -12.38 1.92
CA VAL A 91 -9.21 -11.84 1.20
C VAL A 91 -9.41 -10.37 0.80
N ARG A 92 -10.44 -9.74 1.31
CA ARG A 92 -10.82 -8.35 1.04
C ARG A 92 -11.06 -7.62 2.35
N PRO A 93 -10.90 -6.31 2.37
CA PRO A 93 -10.37 -5.44 1.31
C PRO A 93 -8.86 -5.60 1.11
N ARG A 94 -8.31 -4.86 0.13
CA ARG A 94 -6.87 -4.82 -0.13
C ARG A 94 -6.23 -3.66 0.63
N SER A 95 -4.95 -3.81 0.94
CA SER A 95 -4.18 -2.77 1.63
C SER A 95 -2.89 -2.49 0.86
N ILE A 96 -2.61 -1.21 0.65
CA ILE A 96 -1.33 -0.77 0.09
C ILE A 96 -0.62 0.03 1.17
N GLY A 97 0.55 -0.46 1.60
CA GLY A 97 1.37 0.21 2.59
C GLY A 97 2.30 1.23 1.96
N VAL A 98 2.40 2.40 2.56
CA VAL A 98 3.31 3.46 2.15
C VAL A 98 4.14 3.85 3.35
N VAL A 99 5.45 3.64 3.27
CA VAL A 99 6.40 3.95 4.35
C VAL A 99 7.37 5.00 3.86
N GLU A 100 7.53 6.07 4.65
CA GLU A 100 8.57 7.06 4.40
C GLU A 100 9.79 6.73 5.23
N MET A 101 10.95 6.72 4.57
CA MET A 101 12.27 6.61 5.18
C MET A 101 13.06 7.88 4.85
N GLU A 102 14.27 8.01 5.34
CA GLU A 102 15.03 9.26 5.15
C GLU A 102 15.23 9.60 3.67
N ASN A 103 15.63 8.63 2.86
CA ASN A 103 16.00 8.87 1.46
C ASN A 103 15.06 8.22 0.44
N GLU A 104 14.08 7.46 0.91
CA GLU A 104 13.19 6.71 0.01
C GLU A 104 11.80 6.51 0.60
N PHE A 105 10.88 6.15 -0.27
CA PHE A 105 9.59 5.58 0.11
C PHE A 105 9.59 4.10 -0.24
N VAL A 106 8.95 3.29 0.60
CA VAL A 106 8.70 1.88 0.31
C VAL A 106 7.21 1.68 0.22
N VAL A 107 6.75 1.29 -0.97
CA VAL A 107 5.32 1.04 -1.23
C VAL A 107 5.16 -0.45 -1.49
N SER A 108 4.28 -1.09 -0.73
CA SER A 108 4.15 -2.54 -0.79
C SER A 108 2.72 -3.01 -0.55
N PHE A 109 2.41 -4.20 -1.05
CA PHE A 109 1.13 -4.84 -0.81
C PHE A 109 1.25 -6.35 -0.92
N LEU A 110 0.41 -7.06 -0.20
CA LEU A 110 0.27 -8.50 -0.33
C LEU A 110 -0.27 -8.82 -1.72
N ASP A 111 0.33 -9.77 -2.43
CA ASP A 111 -0.10 -10.13 -3.77
C ASP A 111 -1.59 -10.46 -3.80
N ALA A 112 -2.30 -9.91 -4.78
CA ALA A 112 -3.73 -10.14 -4.93
C ALA A 112 -3.98 -11.48 -5.61
N PRO A 113 -5.01 -12.24 -5.16
CA PRO A 113 -5.36 -13.51 -5.82
C PRO A 113 -5.83 -13.33 -7.25
N ASN A 114 -6.52 -12.23 -7.55
CA ASN A 114 -7.00 -11.94 -8.90
C ASN A 114 -5.88 -11.28 -9.72
N PRO A 115 -5.46 -11.88 -10.86
CA PRO A 115 -4.36 -11.34 -11.65
C PRO A 115 -4.59 -9.92 -12.17
N GLN A 116 -5.83 -9.58 -12.55
CA GLN A 116 -6.14 -8.25 -13.06
C GLN A 116 -6.06 -7.20 -11.95
N ALA A 117 -6.58 -7.50 -10.77
CA ALA A 117 -6.47 -6.62 -9.62
C ALA A 117 -5.01 -6.44 -9.21
N HIS A 118 -4.25 -7.52 -9.20
CA HIS A 118 -2.82 -7.48 -8.88
C HIS A 118 -2.07 -6.57 -9.84
N GLU A 119 -2.25 -6.74 -11.15
CA GLU A 119 -1.58 -5.93 -12.16
C GLU A 119 -1.98 -4.46 -12.05
N THR A 120 -3.25 -4.16 -11.77
CA THR A 120 -3.71 -2.79 -11.56
C THR A 120 -2.99 -2.15 -10.39
N MET A 121 -2.86 -2.85 -9.26
CA MET A 121 -2.15 -2.35 -8.09
C MET A 121 -0.67 -2.12 -8.41
N ILE A 122 -0.04 -3.02 -9.16
CA ILE A 122 1.35 -2.84 -9.61
C ILE A 122 1.49 -1.54 -10.43
N GLN A 123 0.58 -1.29 -11.36
CA GLN A 123 0.64 -0.08 -12.20
C GLN A 123 0.45 1.19 -11.37
N TRP A 124 -0.47 1.18 -10.41
CA TRP A 124 -0.66 2.31 -9.50
C TRP A 124 0.63 2.63 -8.75
N VAL A 125 1.27 1.60 -8.20
CA VAL A 125 2.50 1.76 -7.40
C VAL A 125 3.67 2.24 -8.28
N LYS A 126 3.84 1.65 -9.46
CA LYS A 126 4.90 2.04 -10.39
C LYS A 126 4.79 3.50 -10.83
N SER A 127 3.57 4.02 -10.93
CA SER A 127 3.34 5.39 -11.38
C SER A 127 3.85 6.45 -10.40
N ILE A 128 4.13 6.06 -9.15
CA ILE A 128 4.66 6.98 -8.14
C ILE A 128 6.10 7.39 -8.48
N LYS A 129 6.85 6.50 -9.10
CA LYS A 129 8.19 6.81 -9.60
C LYS A 129 8.05 7.57 -10.92
N ASN A 130 7.86 8.87 -10.83
CA ASN A 130 7.43 9.73 -11.94
C ASN A 130 8.45 10.78 -12.36
N LYS A 131 9.70 10.61 -11.94
CA LYS A 131 10.74 11.60 -12.18
C LYS A 131 12.07 10.97 -12.60
#